data_a5f379242911ceee3bf7a2f84586bdf8
#
_entry.id   a5f379242911ceee3bf7a2f84586bdf8
#
_cell.length_a   1.000
_cell.length_b   1.000
_cell.length_c   1.000
_cell.angle_alpha   90.00
_cell.angle_beta   90.00
_cell.angle_gamma   90.00
#
_symmetry.space_group_name_H-M   'P 1'
#
loop_
_entity.id
_entity.type
_entity.pdbx_description
1 polymer ?
#
loop_
_entity_poly.entity_id
_entity_poly.type
_entity_poly.pdbx_seq_one_letter_code
_entity_poly.pdbx_strand_id
1 'polypeptide(L)'
;CLWNGFSKTPERDEQFNLSIPYMKNEQIILVKTDSDYQTLEDLAGKTIGVQADSSAESALEAEENKEFKDSLGEIVKIEDYAMAVLEIQNGTIDAISIDEVVARFYLNNDPDAYRILSDSDGNALSLATEDYVIGFRKSDNALKEKVEEALREMSSDGTMKTISEEWFGEDVTTVE
;
A
#
# COMPACT_ATOMS: atom_id res chain seq x y z
N CYS A 1 9.86 12.95 -13.27
CA CYS A 1 9.90 11.69 -12.52
C CYS A 1 8.49 11.26 -12.11
N LEU A 2 8.34 9.99 -11.81
CA LEU A 2 7.15 9.41 -11.19
C LEU A 2 7.45 9.29 -9.70
N TRP A 3 6.71 10.04 -8.86
CA TRP A 3 6.89 10.04 -7.41
C TRP A 3 5.51 9.96 -6.73
N ASN A 4 5.09 8.75 -6.48
CA ASN A 4 3.85 8.37 -5.82
C ASN A 4 4.08 7.00 -5.14
N GLY A 5 3.05 6.26 -4.80
CA GLY A 5 3.16 4.86 -4.36
C GLY A 5 3.68 3.93 -5.47
N PHE A 6 4.91 4.18 -5.96
CA PHE A 6 5.50 3.46 -7.09
C PHE A 6 6.40 2.34 -6.58
N SER A 7 5.84 1.14 -6.50
CA SER A 7 6.53 -0.05 -6.02
C SER A 7 7.64 -0.50 -6.98
N LYS A 8 8.76 -0.92 -6.43
CA LYS A 8 9.87 -1.50 -7.18
C LYS A 8 9.50 -2.89 -7.66
N THR A 9 9.55 -3.11 -8.98
CA THR A 9 9.43 -4.44 -9.59
C THR A 9 10.54 -4.67 -10.62
N PRO A 10 10.86 -5.93 -10.96
CA PRO A 10 11.84 -6.23 -12.02
C PRO A 10 11.50 -5.55 -13.34
N GLU A 11 10.24 -5.55 -13.75
CA GLU A 11 9.78 -4.95 -15.00
C GLU A 11 9.97 -3.42 -15.00
N ARG A 12 9.70 -2.78 -13.85
CA ARG A 12 9.91 -1.32 -13.69
C ARG A 12 11.38 -0.97 -13.65
N ASP A 13 12.23 -1.83 -13.05
CA ASP A 13 13.68 -1.63 -13.07
C ASP A 13 14.27 -1.71 -14.48
N GLU A 14 13.71 -2.53 -15.35
CA GLU A 14 14.09 -2.57 -16.78
C GLU A 14 13.66 -1.31 -17.55
N GLN A 15 12.50 -0.74 -17.22
CA GLN A 15 11.90 0.38 -17.96
C GLN A 15 12.38 1.76 -17.49
N PHE A 16 12.62 1.91 -16.17
CA PHE A 16 12.93 3.17 -15.52
C PHE A 16 14.32 3.16 -14.88
N ASN A 17 14.88 4.35 -14.67
CA ASN A 17 16.00 4.54 -13.78
C ASN A 17 15.43 4.78 -12.37
N LEU A 18 15.39 3.74 -11.54
CA LEU A 18 14.77 3.79 -10.21
C LEU A 18 15.72 4.39 -9.17
N SER A 19 15.18 5.14 -8.22
CA SER A 19 15.91 5.59 -7.04
C SER A 19 16.24 4.46 -6.08
N ILE A 20 17.00 4.79 -5.03
CA ILE A 20 17.00 3.97 -3.81
C ILE A 20 15.58 3.88 -3.25
N PRO A 21 15.23 2.79 -2.54
CA PRO A 21 13.99 2.72 -1.76
C PRO A 21 13.93 3.87 -0.75
N TYR A 22 12.75 4.49 -0.61
CA TYR A 22 12.57 5.58 0.35
C TYR A 22 11.51 5.30 1.41
N MET A 23 10.60 4.36 1.14
CA MET A 23 9.56 3.91 2.08
C MET A 23 9.28 2.42 1.91
N LYS A 24 8.95 1.74 3.00
CA LYS A 24 8.28 0.44 2.96
C LYS A 24 6.80 0.60 2.73
N ASN A 25 6.21 -0.36 2.04
CA ASN A 25 4.78 -0.54 1.92
C ASN A 25 4.42 -2.02 2.03
N GLU A 26 3.24 -2.29 2.55
CA GLU A 26 2.64 -3.62 2.54
C GLU A 26 1.30 -3.57 1.83
N GLN A 27 0.97 -4.64 1.13
CA GLN A 27 -0.37 -4.83 0.57
C GLN A 27 -1.21 -5.50 1.64
N ILE A 28 -2.20 -4.79 2.17
CA ILE A 28 -2.99 -5.21 3.32
C ILE A 28 -4.49 -5.21 3.00
N ILE A 29 -5.28 -5.67 3.95
CA ILE A 29 -6.74 -5.65 3.86
C ILE A 29 -7.31 -4.64 4.85
N LEU A 30 -8.05 -3.67 4.33
CA LEU A 30 -8.81 -2.69 5.09
C LEU A 30 -10.27 -3.12 5.17
N VAL A 31 -10.85 -3.07 6.35
CA VAL A 31 -12.26 -3.37 6.61
C VAL A 31 -12.91 -2.27 7.44
N LYS A 32 -14.24 -2.25 7.51
CA LYS A 32 -14.95 -1.38 8.45
C LYS A 32 -14.71 -1.83 9.89
N THR A 33 -14.61 -0.87 10.79
CA THR A 33 -14.39 -1.15 12.23
C THR A 33 -15.52 -1.98 12.84
N ASP A 34 -16.76 -1.77 12.40
CA ASP A 34 -17.96 -2.48 12.86
C ASP A 34 -18.17 -3.86 12.21
N SER A 35 -17.26 -4.30 11.32
CA SER A 35 -17.32 -5.63 10.73
C SER A 35 -16.84 -6.73 11.70
N ASP A 36 -17.35 -7.95 11.54
CA ASP A 36 -16.94 -9.12 12.34
C ASP A 36 -15.68 -9.82 11.79
N TYR A 37 -15.10 -9.33 10.67
CA TYR A 37 -13.93 -9.97 10.02
C TYR A 37 -12.67 -9.77 10.87
N GLN A 38 -11.99 -10.86 11.24
CA GLN A 38 -10.76 -10.84 12.05
C GLN A 38 -9.57 -11.43 11.28
N THR A 39 -9.82 -12.34 10.35
CA THR A 39 -8.82 -13.07 9.59
C THR A 39 -9.12 -12.99 8.09
N LEU A 40 -8.18 -13.41 7.25
CA LEU A 40 -8.41 -13.53 5.80
C LEU A 40 -9.49 -14.58 5.49
N GLU A 41 -9.60 -15.65 6.29
CA GLU A 41 -10.59 -16.71 6.12
C GLU A 41 -12.03 -16.20 6.33
N ASP A 42 -12.24 -15.18 7.16
CA ASP A 42 -13.57 -14.57 7.39
C ASP A 42 -14.09 -13.86 6.13
N LEU A 43 -13.20 -13.56 5.18
CA LEU A 43 -13.54 -12.95 3.89
C LEU A 43 -13.93 -13.98 2.83
N ALA A 44 -13.99 -15.28 3.16
CA ALA A 44 -14.45 -16.29 2.23
C ALA A 44 -15.88 -16.00 1.76
N GLY A 45 -16.08 -15.99 0.43
CA GLY A 45 -17.35 -15.64 -0.20
C GLY A 45 -17.73 -14.16 -0.17
N LYS A 46 -16.83 -13.27 0.31
CA LYS A 46 -17.04 -11.82 0.40
C LYS A 46 -16.53 -11.09 -0.84
N THR A 47 -16.96 -9.84 -1.00
CA THR A 47 -16.58 -8.97 -2.11
C THR A 47 -15.43 -8.05 -1.69
N ILE A 48 -14.30 -8.13 -2.38
CA ILE A 48 -13.15 -7.25 -2.15
C ILE A 48 -12.99 -6.25 -3.29
N GLY A 49 -12.82 -4.97 -2.94
CA GLY A 49 -12.39 -3.94 -3.87
C GLY A 49 -10.86 -3.89 -3.98
N VAL A 50 -10.35 -3.67 -5.18
CA VAL A 50 -8.93 -3.45 -5.45
C VAL A 50 -8.76 -2.42 -6.55
N GLN A 51 -7.74 -1.55 -6.45
CA GLN A 51 -7.46 -0.63 -7.53
C GLN A 51 -6.93 -1.37 -8.76
N ALA A 52 -7.50 -1.08 -9.93
CA ALA A 52 -7.07 -1.68 -11.19
C ALA A 52 -5.60 -1.36 -11.51
N ASP A 53 -4.87 -2.33 -12.05
CA ASP A 53 -3.46 -2.23 -12.45
C ASP A 53 -2.50 -1.79 -11.32
N SER A 54 -2.90 -2.03 -10.05
CA SER A 54 -2.12 -1.72 -8.87
C SER A 54 -1.25 -2.88 -8.40
N SER A 55 -0.33 -2.59 -7.47
CA SER A 55 0.43 -3.63 -6.76
C SER A 55 -0.47 -4.50 -5.89
N ALA A 56 -1.56 -3.95 -5.33
CA ALA A 56 -2.55 -4.70 -4.56
C ALA A 56 -3.24 -5.76 -5.43
N GLU A 57 -3.60 -5.42 -6.68
CA GLU A 57 -4.13 -6.40 -7.63
C GLU A 57 -3.09 -7.48 -7.93
N SER A 58 -1.83 -7.08 -8.18
CA SER A 58 -0.75 -8.03 -8.44
C SER A 58 -0.48 -8.95 -7.26
N ALA A 59 -0.57 -8.45 -6.02
CA ALA A 59 -0.45 -9.24 -4.81
C ALA A 59 -1.59 -10.26 -4.67
N LEU A 60 -2.84 -9.86 -4.93
CA LEU A 60 -3.96 -10.81 -4.95
C LEU A 60 -3.81 -11.89 -6.02
N GLU A 61 -3.22 -11.58 -7.17
CA GLU A 61 -3.00 -12.52 -8.27
C GLU A 61 -1.77 -13.44 -8.07
N ALA A 62 -0.93 -13.15 -7.08
CA ALA A 62 0.28 -13.91 -6.81
C ALA A 62 -0.04 -15.36 -6.36
N GLU A 63 0.83 -16.31 -6.72
CA GLU A 63 0.60 -17.75 -6.44
C GLU A 63 0.51 -18.02 -4.94
N GLU A 64 1.27 -17.30 -4.11
CA GLU A 64 1.23 -17.41 -2.66
C GLU A 64 -0.10 -17.01 -2.04
N ASN A 65 -0.87 -16.13 -2.70
CA ASN A 65 -2.17 -15.64 -2.24
C ASN A 65 -3.35 -16.34 -2.95
N LYS A 66 -3.06 -17.34 -3.79
CA LYS A 66 -4.07 -18.01 -4.60
C LYS A 66 -5.21 -18.62 -3.77
N GLU A 67 -4.90 -19.25 -2.66
CA GLU A 67 -5.92 -19.88 -1.79
C GLU A 67 -6.88 -18.81 -1.24
N PHE A 68 -6.35 -17.69 -0.77
CA PHE A 68 -7.14 -16.55 -0.31
C PHE A 68 -7.99 -15.99 -1.46
N LYS A 69 -7.38 -15.68 -2.59
CA LYS A 69 -8.09 -15.19 -3.78
C LYS A 69 -9.22 -16.10 -4.21
N ASP A 70 -8.95 -17.42 -4.32
CA ASP A 70 -9.94 -18.40 -4.78
C ASP A 70 -11.09 -18.59 -3.77
N SER A 71 -10.91 -18.21 -2.49
CA SER A 71 -11.94 -18.24 -1.46
C SER A 71 -12.92 -17.08 -1.56
N LEU A 72 -12.55 -15.96 -2.20
CA LEU A 72 -13.36 -14.75 -2.32
C LEU A 72 -14.60 -14.99 -3.18
N GLY A 73 -15.69 -14.26 -2.87
CA GLY A 73 -16.90 -14.27 -3.68
C GLY A 73 -16.77 -13.46 -4.96
N GLU A 74 -16.22 -12.25 -4.85
CA GLU A 74 -16.01 -11.34 -5.97
C GLU A 74 -14.82 -10.41 -5.72
N ILE A 75 -14.07 -10.09 -6.78
CA ILE A 75 -13.04 -9.06 -6.77
C ILE A 75 -13.50 -7.94 -7.72
N VAL A 76 -13.78 -6.77 -7.15
CA VAL A 76 -14.22 -5.59 -7.88
C VAL A 76 -13.04 -4.67 -8.18
N LYS A 77 -12.74 -4.48 -9.46
CA LYS A 77 -11.70 -3.53 -9.89
C LYS A 77 -12.25 -2.11 -9.88
N ILE A 78 -11.58 -1.22 -9.17
CA ILE A 78 -11.99 0.16 -8.92
C ILE A 78 -10.90 1.10 -9.47
N GLU A 79 -11.28 2.28 -9.97
CA GLU A 79 -10.33 3.20 -10.60
C GLU A 79 -9.34 3.82 -9.60
N ASP A 80 -9.82 4.15 -8.39
CA ASP A 80 -8.98 4.75 -7.33
C ASP A 80 -9.47 4.39 -5.93
N TYR A 81 -8.61 4.58 -4.94
CA TYR A 81 -8.92 4.25 -3.54
C TYR A 81 -10.00 5.14 -2.91
N ALA A 82 -10.21 6.37 -3.39
CA ALA A 82 -11.29 7.21 -2.88
C ALA A 82 -12.66 6.61 -3.26
N MET A 83 -12.78 6.05 -4.47
CA MET A 83 -13.96 5.28 -4.87
C MET A 83 -14.10 4.00 -4.05
N ALA A 84 -13.01 3.26 -3.81
CA ALA A 84 -13.04 2.05 -2.99
C ALA A 84 -13.56 2.35 -1.56
N VAL A 85 -13.12 3.47 -0.97
CA VAL A 85 -13.59 3.91 0.36
C VAL A 85 -15.09 4.25 0.35
N LEU A 86 -15.60 4.86 -0.71
CA LEU A 86 -17.05 5.10 -0.86
C LEU A 86 -17.83 3.77 -0.99
N GLU A 87 -17.30 2.81 -1.75
CA GLU A 87 -17.94 1.51 -1.94
C GLU A 87 -18.02 0.70 -0.65
N ILE A 88 -16.95 0.69 0.18
CA ILE A 88 -16.98 0.00 1.47
C ILE A 88 -17.93 0.71 2.47
N GLN A 89 -18.00 2.05 2.44
CA GLN A 89 -18.97 2.81 3.25
C GLN A 89 -20.41 2.45 2.90
N ASN A 90 -20.70 2.33 1.61
CA ASN A 90 -22.01 1.98 1.10
C ASN A 90 -22.37 0.49 1.26
N GLY A 91 -21.39 -0.36 1.62
CA GLY A 91 -21.57 -1.80 1.79
C GLY A 91 -21.71 -2.56 0.47
N THR A 92 -21.24 -1.99 -0.64
CA THR A 92 -21.17 -2.67 -1.95
C THR A 92 -19.96 -3.60 -2.05
N ILE A 93 -18.92 -3.32 -1.26
CA ILE A 93 -17.78 -4.22 -1.00
C ILE A 93 -17.59 -4.43 0.50
N ASP A 94 -17.06 -5.57 0.89
CA ASP A 94 -16.83 -5.95 2.30
C ASP A 94 -15.46 -5.50 2.81
N ALA A 95 -14.46 -5.46 1.92
CA ALA A 95 -13.08 -5.13 2.24
C ALA A 95 -12.37 -4.45 1.06
N ILE A 96 -11.21 -3.85 1.31
CA ILE A 96 -10.34 -3.26 0.28
C ILE A 96 -8.95 -3.88 0.41
N SER A 97 -8.40 -4.39 -0.70
CA SER A 97 -6.97 -4.68 -0.82
C SER A 97 -6.25 -3.40 -1.23
N ILE A 98 -5.32 -2.93 -0.40
CA ILE A 98 -4.80 -1.56 -0.46
C ILE A 98 -3.37 -1.47 0.09
N ASP A 99 -2.63 -0.47 -0.37
CA ASP A 99 -1.36 -0.06 0.22
C ASP A 99 -1.55 0.37 1.69
N GLU A 100 -0.71 -0.14 2.59
CA GLU A 100 -0.79 0.18 4.01
C GLU A 100 -0.65 1.69 4.26
N VAL A 101 0.27 2.36 3.58
CA VAL A 101 0.47 3.81 3.71
C VAL A 101 -0.77 4.60 3.30
N VAL A 102 -1.53 4.13 2.29
CA VAL A 102 -2.80 4.73 1.89
C VAL A 102 -3.90 4.43 2.91
N ALA A 103 -3.97 3.20 3.41
CA ALA A 103 -4.91 2.83 4.47
C ALA A 103 -4.72 3.69 5.73
N ARG A 104 -3.46 3.90 6.15
CA ARG A 104 -3.14 4.76 7.32
C ARG A 104 -3.57 6.20 7.14
N PHE A 105 -3.50 6.75 5.92
CA PHE A 105 -4.06 8.07 5.64
C PHE A 105 -5.57 8.13 5.92
N TYR A 106 -6.34 7.13 5.52
CA TYR A 106 -7.79 7.08 5.82
C TYR A 106 -8.06 6.85 7.31
N LEU A 107 -7.28 6.00 7.99
CA LEU A 107 -7.38 5.78 9.42
C LEU A 107 -7.08 7.04 10.24
N ASN A 108 -6.09 7.83 9.85
CA ASN A 108 -5.78 9.09 10.52
C ASN A 108 -6.90 10.13 10.36
N ASN A 109 -7.61 10.12 9.23
CA ASN A 109 -8.72 11.04 8.98
C ASN A 109 -10.04 10.60 9.64
N ASP A 110 -10.28 9.29 9.74
CA ASP A 110 -11.49 8.70 10.35
C ASP A 110 -11.14 7.40 11.10
N PRO A 111 -10.55 7.51 12.30
CA PRO A 111 -10.03 6.37 13.04
C PRO A 111 -11.12 5.41 13.55
N ASP A 112 -12.37 5.86 13.60
CA ASP A 112 -13.48 5.05 14.06
C ASP A 112 -14.18 4.29 12.91
N ALA A 113 -13.92 4.63 11.65
CA ALA A 113 -14.62 4.06 10.49
C ALA A 113 -14.00 2.75 10.00
N TYR A 114 -12.67 2.64 10.05
CA TYR A 114 -11.92 1.54 9.41
C TYR A 114 -10.90 0.94 10.36
N ARG A 115 -10.48 -0.27 10.04
CA ARG A 115 -9.33 -0.93 10.65
C ARG A 115 -8.61 -1.81 9.64
N ILE A 116 -7.33 -2.02 9.85
CA ILE A 116 -6.52 -3.01 9.12
C ILE A 116 -6.77 -4.37 9.77
N LEU A 117 -6.94 -5.42 8.94
CA LEU A 117 -6.91 -6.79 9.45
C LEU A 117 -5.52 -7.12 9.96
N SER A 118 -5.45 -7.58 11.22
CA SER A 118 -4.19 -7.81 11.93
C SER A 118 -4.22 -9.15 12.64
N ASP A 119 -3.03 -9.72 12.85
CA ASP A 119 -2.86 -10.91 13.67
C ASP A 119 -3.05 -10.62 15.17
N SER A 120 -2.90 -11.65 16.02
CA SER A 120 -3.03 -11.54 17.47
C SER A 120 -1.99 -10.63 18.13
N ASP A 121 -0.87 -10.37 17.46
CA ASP A 121 0.22 -9.52 17.93
C ASP A 121 0.08 -8.08 17.43
N GLY A 122 -0.93 -7.81 16.60
CA GLY A 122 -1.25 -6.50 16.05
C GLY A 122 -0.52 -6.18 14.74
N ASN A 123 0.20 -7.13 14.13
CA ASN A 123 0.81 -6.94 12.84
C ASN A 123 -0.24 -7.07 11.73
N ALA A 124 -0.18 -6.21 10.72
CA ALA A 124 -1.08 -6.29 9.58
C ALA A 124 -0.97 -7.67 8.88
N LEU A 125 -2.11 -8.21 8.47
CA LEU A 125 -2.13 -9.39 7.60
C LEU A 125 -1.76 -8.95 6.19
N SER A 126 -0.48 -9.15 5.84
CA SER A 126 0.12 -8.67 4.61
C SER A 126 0.05 -9.69 3.49
N LEU A 127 -0.40 -9.28 2.31
CA LEU A 127 -0.38 -10.07 1.08
C LEU A 127 0.95 -9.96 0.33
N ALA A 128 1.66 -8.84 0.47
CA ALA A 128 2.98 -8.61 -0.09
C ALA A 128 3.67 -7.45 0.61
N THR A 129 5.00 -7.51 0.67
CA THR A 129 5.86 -6.40 1.15
C THR A 129 6.57 -5.79 -0.06
N GLU A 130 6.63 -4.47 -0.12
CA GLU A 130 7.16 -3.71 -1.24
C GLU A 130 8.05 -2.57 -0.77
N ASP A 131 8.95 -2.16 -1.68
CA ASP A 131 9.72 -0.93 -1.55
C ASP A 131 9.16 0.14 -2.51
N TYR A 132 8.83 1.32 -2.00
CA TYR A 132 8.53 2.47 -2.85
C TYR A 132 9.81 3.14 -3.34
N VAL A 133 9.81 3.44 -4.64
CA VAL A 133 10.93 4.09 -5.35
C VAL A 133 10.42 5.24 -6.20
N ILE A 134 11.34 6.10 -6.64
CA ILE A 134 11.03 7.18 -7.58
C ILE A 134 11.50 6.75 -8.97
N GLY A 135 10.61 6.80 -9.95
CA GLY A 135 10.91 6.45 -11.34
C GLY A 135 11.40 7.67 -12.14
N PHE A 136 12.57 7.56 -12.74
CA PHE A 136 13.15 8.56 -13.66
C PHE A 136 13.24 7.97 -15.07
N ARG A 137 13.41 8.83 -16.09
CA ARG A 137 13.81 8.36 -17.41
C ARG A 137 15.21 7.73 -17.31
N LYS A 138 15.50 6.77 -18.16
CA LYS A 138 16.83 6.11 -18.18
C LYS A 138 18.00 7.08 -18.31
N SER A 139 17.79 8.23 -18.95
CA SER A 139 18.81 9.27 -19.16
C SER A 139 18.96 10.27 -18.01
N ASP A 140 18.05 10.31 -17.06
CA ASP A 140 17.95 11.38 -16.04
C ASP A 140 18.82 11.09 -14.81
N ASN A 141 20.07 10.62 -15.00
CA ASN A 141 20.99 10.26 -13.92
C ASN A 141 21.27 11.44 -12.97
N ALA A 142 21.57 12.62 -13.52
CA ALA A 142 21.89 13.78 -12.68
C ALA A 142 20.72 14.25 -11.82
N LEU A 143 19.46 14.12 -12.29
CA LEU A 143 18.29 14.45 -11.51
C LEU A 143 18.08 13.40 -10.40
N LYS A 144 18.20 12.11 -10.74
CA LYS A 144 18.12 11.01 -9.76
C LYS A 144 19.12 11.20 -8.64
N GLU A 145 20.41 11.41 -8.96
CA GLU A 145 21.48 11.60 -7.97
C GLU A 145 21.17 12.75 -7.01
N LYS A 146 20.67 13.89 -7.51
CA LYS A 146 20.28 15.03 -6.67
C LYS A 146 19.09 14.73 -5.76
N VAL A 147 18.10 13.98 -6.24
CA VAL A 147 16.96 13.57 -5.44
C VAL A 147 17.39 12.59 -4.35
N GLU A 148 18.23 11.61 -4.68
CA GLU A 148 18.77 10.67 -3.70
C GLU A 148 19.65 11.34 -2.65
N GLU A 149 20.44 12.35 -3.04
CA GLU A 149 21.23 13.17 -2.09
C GLU A 149 20.30 13.90 -1.11
N ALA A 150 19.24 14.54 -1.62
CA ALA A 150 18.26 15.20 -0.77
C ALA A 150 17.52 14.23 0.16
N LEU A 151 17.16 13.03 -0.32
CA LEU A 151 16.54 12.00 0.54
C LEU A 151 17.47 11.59 1.69
N ARG A 152 18.77 11.40 1.41
CA ARG A 152 19.76 11.07 2.45
C ARG A 152 19.98 12.20 3.44
N GLU A 153 19.99 13.47 2.98
CA GLU A 153 20.05 14.64 3.87
C GLU A 153 18.85 14.68 4.80
N MET A 154 17.61 14.52 4.24
CA MET A 154 16.38 14.52 5.02
C MET A 154 16.27 13.34 5.98
N SER A 155 16.84 12.18 5.63
CA SER A 155 16.94 11.04 6.53
C SER A 155 17.88 11.36 7.68
N SER A 156 19.07 11.90 7.40
CA SER A 156 20.12 12.17 8.39
C SER A 156 19.73 13.26 9.39
N ASP A 157 18.93 14.24 8.99
CA ASP A 157 18.47 15.34 9.86
C ASP A 157 17.13 15.07 10.56
N GLY A 158 16.50 13.89 10.28
CA GLY A 158 15.25 13.44 10.87
C GLY A 158 13.98 14.03 10.21
N THR A 159 14.14 14.81 9.15
CA THR A 159 13.00 15.42 8.42
C THR A 159 12.08 14.34 7.84
N MET A 160 12.63 13.28 7.22
CA MET A 160 11.81 12.19 6.67
C MET A 160 10.99 11.49 7.74
N LYS A 161 11.59 11.16 8.87
CA LYS A 161 10.91 10.55 10.01
C LYS A 161 9.77 11.43 10.50
N THR A 162 10.01 12.72 10.70
CA THR A 162 9.00 13.68 11.17
C THR A 162 7.80 13.74 10.23
N ILE A 163 8.04 13.82 8.92
CA ILE A 163 6.98 13.81 7.91
C ILE A 163 6.22 12.48 7.93
N SER A 164 6.93 11.35 8.01
CA SER A 164 6.31 10.03 8.04
C SER A 164 5.38 9.87 9.25
N GLU A 165 5.86 10.24 10.45
CA GLU A 165 5.05 10.18 11.67
C GLU A 165 3.83 11.11 11.62
N GLU A 166 3.95 12.30 11.00
CA GLU A 166 2.82 13.24 10.83
C GLU A 166 1.73 12.68 9.92
N TRP A 167 2.10 12.02 8.82
CA TRP A 167 1.14 11.56 7.81
C TRP A 167 0.60 10.16 8.05
N PHE A 168 1.43 9.25 8.59
CA PHE A 168 1.12 7.83 8.71
C PHE A 168 1.02 7.33 10.16
N GLY A 169 1.37 8.18 11.14
CA GLY A 169 1.37 7.83 12.55
C GLY A 169 2.60 7.06 13.01
N GLU A 170 3.49 6.68 12.07
CA GLU A 170 4.75 5.97 12.35
C GLU A 170 5.81 6.26 11.28
N ASP A 171 7.05 5.85 11.55
CA ASP A 171 8.16 5.98 10.60
C ASP A 171 8.21 4.76 9.67
N VAL A 172 7.75 4.93 8.43
CA VAL A 172 7.81 3.92 7.36
C VAL A 172 8.95 4.17 6.37
N THR A 173 9.87 5.09 6.68
CA THR A 173 10.99 5.45 5.81
C THR A 173 12.10 4.40 5.85
N THR A 174 12.85 4.25 4.75
CA THR A 174 13.90 3.23 4.59
C THR A 174 15.25 3.79 4.14
N VAL A 175 15.37 5.11 3.99
CA VAL A 175 16.63 5.75 3.56
C VAL A 175 17.63 5.77 4.71
N GLU A 176 18.80 5.17 4.49
CA GLU A 176 19.96 5.15 5.38
C GLU A 176 20.99 6.25 5.01
#